data_ae951f5ece86394ded8a65ae04c24567
#
_entry.id   ae951f5ece86394ded8a65ae04c24567
#
_cell.length_a   1.000
_cell.length_b   1.000
_cell.length_c   1.000
_cell.angle_alpha   90.00
_cell.angle_beta   90.00
_cell.angle_gamma   90.00
#
_symmetry.space_group_name_H-M   'P 1'
#
loop_
_entity.id
_entity.type
_entity.pdbx_description
1 polymer ?
#
loop_
_entity_poly.entity_id
_entity_poly.type
_entity_poly.pdbx_seq_one_letter_code
_entity_poly.pdbx_strand_id
1 'polypeptide(L)'
;MKECPKCELCFPDDVAVCPDDATPTRLSLPGEQLLAGRYRLERRVGKGAMGQVYLASDTKFASRKVAVKTVRQDVLNSDDLQEGEAIARFEREAQAAASIQHPNTVSVTDFGESTEGVFYLVMEYVEGETLHKLLRREGTLPVKRAVRLLRQIADGVEAAHEIGILHRDLKPANIFLMQKGKTGDGFIKVGDFGLAKIVSQTITDFNSNATPSSRGIIGTPEFMSPEQMQPEVGVDVRADVYALSTIAYLMLGGKTPFVGDMMQLVMQKIMHKPAPLSSLRSDIPPDVERVVMQSLEIDPRNRHSSVSDWIAELEEASEDVEEGKRAGTSRLVIMATVGAEVYVDDERKGSVGRSGRVVLTDIPPGQHILRVSKAGERDDERLIEMRQGAGEQVIQAQLRALRHGSQPTPSQGSGSSGVHSSLMPGIVACAGCNSRFAEGVKFCGRCGGRSFVLVSAGEATATFPCPRCSAPLPEGSRFCGRCGLNMAPRSGAGAFAPRSSQVLPPQAERVCRRCGGAYPPHIKFCGRCGNSMT
;
A
#
# COMPACT_ATOMS: atom_id res chain seq x y z
N MET A 1 19.04 12.61 36.29
CA MET A 1 17.77 11.97 36.71
C MET A 1 17.99 10.49 37.01
N LYS A 2 17.43 10.01 38.13
CA LYS A 2 17.47 8.60 38.54
C LYS A 2 16.15 7.89 38.30
N GLU A 3 16.19 6.56 38.19
CA GLU A 3 15.00 5.70 38.10
C GLU A 3 15.05 4.56 39.12
N CYS A 4 13.89 4.07 39.54
CA CYS A 4 13.79 2.83 40.28
C CYS A 4 13.82 1.65 39.29
N PRO A 5 14.75 0.68 39.41
CA PRO A 5 14.79 -0.45 38.50
C PRO A 5 13.62 -1.43 38.62
N LYS A 6 12.83 -1.33 39.70
CA LYS A 6 11.70 -2.25 39.98
C LYS A 6 10.35 -1.68 39.50
N CYS A 7 10.02 -0.42 39.87
CA CYS A 7 8.73 0.19 39.50
C CYS A 7 8.83 1.18 38.32
N GLU A 8 10.07 1.44 37.84
CA GLU A 8 10.39 2.32 36.69
C GLU A 8 10.05 3.81 36.89
N LEU A 9 9.67 4.22 38.12
CA LEU A 9 9.43 5.62 38.45
C LEU A 9 10.73 6.45 38.37
N CYS A 10 10.58 7.67 37.89
CA CYS A 10 11.66 8.63 37.72
C CYS A 10 11.75 9.58 38.91
N PHE A 11 12.96 9.87 39.35
CA PHE A 11 13.25 10.70 40.51
C PHE A 11 14.37 11.73 40.24
N PRO A 12 14.39 12.84 40.97
CA PRO A 12 15.58 13.73 41.02
C PRO A 12 16.83 12.99 41.50
N ASP A 13 18.01 13.57 41.26
CA ASP A 13 19.30 12.93 41.54
C ASP A 13 19.62 12.76 43.04
N ASP A 14 18.98 13.54 43.91
CA ASP A 14 19.12 13.47 45.37
C ASP A 14 18.38 12.26 45.99
N VAL A 15 17.42 11.65 45.27
CA VAL A 15 16.68 10.47 45.76
C VAL A 15 17.55 9.21 45.59
N ALA A 16 18.01 8.65 46.72
CA ALA A 16 18.84 7.45 46.72
C ALA A 16 18.06 6.14 46.74
N VAL A 17 16.82 6.17 47.27
CA VAL A 17 15.98 4.97 47.47
C VAL A 17 14.55 5.30 47.01
N CYS A 18 13.91 4.39 46.32
CA CYS A 18 12.52 4.51 45.86
C CYS A 18 11.56 4.58 47.07
N PRO A 19 10.72 5.63 47.16
CA PRO A 19 9.77 5.76 48.27
C PRO A 19 8.72 4.64 48.32
N ASP A 20 8.36 4.04 47.15
CA ASP A 20 7.25 3.07 47.04
C ASP A 20 7.68 1.64 47.38
N ASP A 21 8.92 1.27 47.09
CA ASP A 21 9.37 -0.13 47.18
C ASP A 21 10.74 -0.30 47.85
N ALA A 22 11.32 0.76 48.40
CA ALA A 22 12.62 0.80 49.06
C ALA A 22 13.81 0.26 48.23
N THR A 23 13.68 0.21 46.92
CA THR A 23 14.75 -0.21 46.01
C THR A 23 15.73 0.92 45.77
N PRO A 24 17.06 0.70 45.81
CA PRO A 24 18.03 1.72 45.45
C PRO A 24 17.82 2.22 44.03
N THR A 25 17.74 3.54 43.86
CA THR A 25 17.62 4.17 42.53
C THR A 25 18.97 4.15 41.80
N ARG A 26 18.93 4.22 40.49
CA ARG A 26 20.13 4.29 39.65
C ARG A 26 20.02 5.41 38.62
N LEU A 27 21.15 5.96 38.19
CA LEU A 27 21.20 6.95 37.12
C LEU A 27 20.62 6.35 35.83
N SER A 28 19.67 7.04 35.21
CA SER A 28 19.00 6.61 33.98
C SER A 28 19.25 7.55 32.82
N LEU A 29 19.24 8.87 33.09
CA LEU A 29 19.42 9.90 32.09
C LEU A 29 20.26 11.04 32.69
N PRO A 30 21.21 11.63 31.94
CA PRO A 30 21.87 12.87 32.40
C PRO A 30 20.86 14.02 32.55
N GLY A 31 21.12 14.91 33.46
CA GLY A 31 20.28 16.07 33.72
C GLY A 31 19.13 15.84 34.71
N GLU A 32 18.27 16.84 34.80
CA GLU A 32 17.15 16.86 35.74
C GLU A 32 15.95 16.00 35.28
N GLN A 33 15.06 15.72 36.23
CA GLN A 33 13.76 15.07 35.93
C GLN A 33 12.87 15.93 35.01
N LEU A 34 13.09 17.25 34.98
CA LEU A 34 12.40 18.20 34.09
C LEU A 34 13.20 18.39 32.79
N LEU A 35 12.95 17.55 31.82
CA LEU A 35 13.61 17.60 30.52
C LEU A 35 13.22 18.87 29.75
N ALA A 36 14.22 19.56 29.19
CA ALA A 36 14.06 20.80 28.42
C ALA A 36 13.24 21.88 29.14
N GLY A 37 13.24 21.91 30.49
CA GLY A 37 12.48 22.86 31.31
C GLY A 37 10.95 22.75 31.16
N ARG A 38 10.46 21.70 30.55
CA ARG A 38 9.04 21.55 30.22
C ARG A 38 8.42 20.16 30.51
N TYR A 39 9.11 19.09 30.21
CA TYR A 39 8.57 17.75 30.30
C TYR A 39 9.04 17.04 31.55
N ARG A 40 8.18 16.91 32.56
CA ARG A 40 8.49 16.19 33.79
C ARG A 40 8.36 14.70 33.57
N LEU A 41 9.48 13.99 33.53
CA LEU A 41 9.54 12.55 33.37
C LEU A 41 9.02 11.84 34.63
N GLU A 42 7.98 11.01 34.49
CA GLU A 42 7.30 10.35 35.62
C GLU A 42 7.72 8.90 35.77
N ARG A 43 7.72 8.17 34.67
CA ARG A 43 8.00 6.73 34.66
C ARG A 43 8.53 6.30 33.29
N ARG A 44 9.50 5.40 33.28
CA ARG A 44 9.89 4.74 32.04
C ARG A 44 8.82 3.74 31.63
N VAL A 45 8.34 3.81 30.37
CA VAL A 45 7.32 2.93 29.79
C VAL A 45 7.86 2.02 28.72
N GLY A 46 9.10 2.27 28.24
CA GLY A 46 9.76 1.44 27.26
C GLY A 46 11.27 1.62 27.26
N LYS A 47 11.98 0.56 26.81
CA LYS A 47 13.43 0.57 26.58
C LYS A 47 13.69 -0.19 25.29
N GLY A 48 14.42 0.41 24.37
CA GLY A 48 14.78 -0.17 23.07
C GLY A 48 16.24 0.06 22.72
N ALA A 49 16.67 -0.42 21.58
CA ALA A 49 18.04 -0.25 21.08
C ALA A 49 18.41 1.24 20.86
N MET A 50 17.44 2.06 20.47
CA MET A 50 17.61 3.48 20.14
C MET A 50 17.57 4.41 21.36
N GLY A 51 17.05 3.94 22.50
CA GLY A 51 16.88 4.78 23.69
C GLY A 51 15.75 4.30 24.58
N GLN A 52 15.23 5.22 25.37
CA GLN A 52 14.20 4.96 26.37
C GLN A 52 12.95 5.82 26.09
N VAL A 53 11.78 5.31 26.45
CA VAL A 53 10.51 6.05 26.36
C VAL A 53 9.97 6.26 27.77
N TYR A 54 9.63 7.50 28.07
CA TYR A 54 9.09 7.91 29.37
C TYR A 54 7.67 8.43 29.23
N LEU A 55 6.80 8.08 30.16
CA LEU A 55 5.60 8.85 30.43
C LEU A 55 6.02 10.16 31.10
N ALA A 56 5.52 11.28 30.61
CA ALA A 56 5.80 12.60 31.17
C ALA A 56 4.56 13.48 31.24
N SER A 57 4.58 14.47 32.13
CA SER A 57 3.63 15.58 32.18
C SER A 57 4.22 16.81 31.49
N ASP A 58 3.42 17.43 30.61
CA ASP A 58 3.75 18.75 30.05
C ASP A 58 3.43 19.83 31.08
N THR A 59 4.44 20.49 31.63
CA THR A 59 4.27 21.52 32.70
C THR A 59 3.52 22.76 32.22
N LYS A 60 3.50 23.04 30.91
CA LYS A 60 2.70 24.13 30.32
C LYS A 60 1.22 23.78 30.21
N PHE A 61 0.89 22.48 30.13
CA PHE A 61 -0.48 21.96 30.06
C PHE A 61 -0.65 20.86 31.10
N ALA A 62 -0.89 21.25 32.36
CA ALA A 62 -0.78 20.41 33.56
C ALA A 62 -1.58 19.08 33.55
N SER A 63 -2.60 18.95 32.70
CA SER A 63 -3.39 17.71 32.52
C SER A 63 -2.92 16.85 31.33
N ARG A 64 -1.94 17.34 30.55
CA ARG A 64 -1.51 16.65 29.33
C ARG A 64 -0.39 15.66 29.64
N LYS A 65 -0.69 14.37 29.45
CA LYS A 65 0.33 13.32 29.45
C LYS A 65 0.91 13.18 28.05
N VAL A 66 2.21 13.00 27.98
CA VAL A 66 2.97 12.79 26.73
C VAL A 66 3.92 11.61 26.89
N ALA A 67 4.29 10.98 25.79
CA ALA A 67 5.39 10.04 25.73
C ALA A 67 6.64 10.78 25.25
N VAL A 68 7.73 10.68 25.99
CA VAL A 68 9.02 11.28 25.63
C VAL A 68 10.00 10.15 25.32
N LYS A 69 10.41 10.06 24.06
CA LYS A 69 11.44 9.12 23.60
C LYS A 69 12.78 9.83 23.58
N THR A 70 13.73 9.36 24.40
CA THR A 70 15.11 9.88 24.39
C THR A 70 15.95 9.04 23.45
N VAL A 71 16.85 9.69 22.72
CA VAL A 71 17.77 9.04 21.78
C VAL A 71 19.17 9.04 22.41
N ARG A 72 19.83 7.89 22.33
CA ARG A 72 21.19 7.74 22.88
C ARG A 72 22.20 8.50 22.02
N GLN A 73 23.07 9.24 22.66
CA GLN A 73 24.10 10.05 22.00
C GLN A 73 25.12 9.19 21.24
N ASP A 74 25.46 8.00 21.76
CA ASP A 74 26.34 7.02 21.09
C ASP A 74 25.74 6.42 19.80
N VAL A 75 24.43 6.48 19.64
CA VAL A 75 23.72 6.10 18.41
C VAL A 75 23.80 7.22 17.36
N LEU A 76 23.93 8.47 17.81
CA LEU A 76 24.03 9.65 16.94
C LEU A 76 25.49 10.00 16.59
N ASN A 77 26.42 9.79 17.53
CA ASN A 77 27.85 10.10 17.40
C ASN A 77 28.61 8.87 16.91
N SER A 78 28.51 8.56 15.65
CA SER A 78 29.40 7.59 15.01
C SER A 78 30.68 8.29 14.58
N ASP A 79 31.83 7.65 14.83
CA ASP A 79 33.18 8.22 14.65
C ASP A 79 33.47 8.73 13.21
N ASP A 80 32.63 8.44 12.24
CA ASP A 80 32.77 8.81 10.82
C ASP A 80 31.84 9.96 10.36
N LEU A 81 30.90 10.42 11.19
CA LEU A 81 30.01 11.55 10.86
C LEU A 81 30.48 12.82 11.52
N GLN A 82 30.52 13.94 10.78
CA GLN A 82 30.71 15.25 11.40
C GLN A 82 29.55 15.50 12.38
N GLU A 83 29.87 15.99 13.58
CA GLU A 83 28.96 16.13 14.73
C GLU A 83 27.61 16.81 14.41
N GLY A 84 27.57 17.70 13.42
CA GLY A 84 26.33 18.35 12.97
C GLY A 84 25.45 17.53 12.01
N GLU A 85 25.96 16.47 11.39
CA GLU A 85 25.20 15.73 10.36
C GLU A 85 24.19 14.77 10.98
N ALA A 86 24.54 14.14 12.09
CA ALA A 86 23.66 13.25 12.84
C ALA A 86 22.47 14.02 13.45
N ILE A 87 22.74 15.23 13.97
CA ILE A 87 21.71 16.14 14.50
C ILE A 87 20.75 16.56 13.39
N ALA A 88 21.26 17.06 12.28
CA ALA A 88 20.44 17.47 11.13
C ALA A 88 19.61 16.31 10.54
N ARG A 89 20.10 15.08 10.64
CA ARG A 89 19.37 13.88 10.24
C ARG A 89 18.23 13.57 11.22
N PHE A 90 18.51 13.61 12.53
CA PHE A 90 17.48 13.44 13.57
C PHE A 90 16.36 14.46 13.42
N GLU A 91 16.68 15.74 13.25
CA GLU A 91 15.69 16.80 13.08
C GLU A 91 14.83 16.59 11.83
N ARG A 92 15.42 16.20 10.68
CA ARG A 92 14.67 15.92 9.45
C ARG A 92 13.68 14.77 9.62
N GLU A 93 14.10 13.66 10.23
CA GLU A 93 13.23 12.51 10.46
C GLU A 93 12.14 12.83 11.51
N ALA A 94 12.48 13.62 12.55
CA ALA A 94 11.50 14.10 13.53
C ALA A 94 10.45 15.03 12.90
N GLN A 95 10.86 15.96 12.02
CA GLN A 95 9.97 16.82 11.24
C GLN A 95 9.07 16.00 10.31
N ALA A 96 9.65 15.02 9.62
CA ALA A 96 8.90 14.11 8.77
C ALA A 96 7.84 13.36 9.59
N ALA A 97 8.20 12.75 10.71
CA ALA A 97 7.26 12.09 11.61
C ALA A 97 6.16 13.02 12.13
N ALA A 98 6.50 14.29 12.44
CA ALA A 98 5.55 15.31 12.91
C ALA A 98 4.57 15.76 11.81
N SER A 99 4.90 15.56 10.53
CA SER A 99 4.01 15.93 9.41
C SER A 99 2.89 14.91 9.17
N ILE A 100 2.98 13.72 9.75
CA ILE A 100 1.94 12.68 9.62
C ILE A 100 0.74 13.06 10.50
N GLN A 101 -0.39 13.38 9.89
CA GLN A 101 -1.62 13.75 10.60
C GLN A 101 -2.75 12.79 10.23
N HIS A 102 -2.94 11.76 11.04
CA HIS A 102 -4.03 10.80 10.85
C HIS A 102 -4.53 10.27 12.21
N PRO A 103 -5.85 9.99 12.37
CA PRO A 103 -6.37 9.44 13.64
C PRO A 103 -5.67 8.15 14.07
N ASN A 104 -5.30 7.30 13.13
CA ASN A 104 -4.62 6.03 13.40
C ASN A 104 -3.09 6.13 13.47
N THR A 105 -2.52 7.33 13.61
CA THR A 105 -1.08 7.53 13.88
C THR A 105 -0.86 8.19 15.23
N VAL A 106 0.26 7.89 15.88
CA VAL A 106 0.71 8.58 17.09
C VAL A 106 1.30 9.93 16.67
N SER A 107 0.69 11.02 17.12
CA SER A 107 1.13 12.37 16.74
C SER A 107 2.43 12.76 17.47
N VAL A 108 3.42 13.21 16.72
CA VAL A 108 4.61 13.87 17.24
C VAL A 108 4.29 15.34 17.47
N THR A 109 4.59 15.87 18.66
CA THR A 109 4.19 17.22 19.07
C THR A 109 5.37 18.14 19.35
N ASP A 110 6.55 17.60 19.63
CA ASP A 110 7.76 18.37 19.89
C ASP A 110 9.00 17.49 19.73
N PHE A 111 10.15 18.08 19.47
CA PHE A 111 11.45 17.41 19.47
C PHE A 111 12.54 18.43 19.73
N GLY A 112 13.72 17.97 20.14
CA GLY A 112 14.86 18.85 20.39
C GLY A 112 15.98 18.16 21.13
N GLU A 113 16.90 19.01 21.61
CA GLU A 113 18.03 18.63 22.44
C GLU A 113 17.93 19.38 23.79
N SER A 114 18.20 18.69 24.90
CA SER A 114 18.27 19.31 26.21
C SER A 114 19.62 19.99 26.40
N THR A 115 19.74 20.83 27.43
CA THR A 115 21.00 21.49 27.84
C THR A 115 22.12 20.50 28.17
N GLU A 116 21.77 19.27 28.52
CA GLU A 116 22.69 18.17 28.82
C GLU A 116 23.01 17.28 27.62
N GLY A 117 22.64 17.71 26.42
CA GLY A 117 22.90 16.96 25.16
C GLY A 117 22.01 15.75 24.94
N VAL A 118 20.85 15.65 25.61
CA VAL A 118 19.90 14.56 25.41
C VAL A 118 18.93 14.92 24.29
N PHE A 119 18.98 14.16 23.18
CA PHE A 119 18.00 14.27 22.11
C PHE A 119 16.69 13.61 22.51
N TYR A 120 15.57 14.28 22.22
CA TYR A 120 14.25 13.79 22.59
C TYR A 120 13.20 14.05 21.52
N LEU A 121 12.22 13.17 21.47
CA LEU A 121 11.00 13.28 20.68
C LEU A 121 9.80 13.17 21.60
N VAL A 122 8.90 14.15 21.53
CA VAL A 122 7.67 14.18 22.34
C VAL A 122 6.50 13.80 21.46
N MET A 123 5.73 12.83 21.91
CA MET A 123 4.59 12.31 21.18
C MET A 123 3.37 12.15 22.08
N GLU A 124 2.22 11.96 21.47
CA GLU A 124 0.99 11.62 22.15
C GLU A 124 1.20 10.37 23.03
N TYR A 125 0.79 10.44 24.29
CA TYR A 125 0.74 9.27 25.14
C TYR A 125 -0.56 8.50 24.90
N VAL A 126 -0.44 7.29 24.39
CA VAL A 126 -1.59 6.41 24.09
C VAL A 126 -1.90 5.56 25.31
N GLU A 127 -3.04 5.83 25.96
CA GLU A 127 -3.53 5.00 27.07
C GLU A 127 -4.14 3.70 26.52
N GLY A 128 -3.46 2.57 26.78
CA GLY A 128 -3.91 1.27 26.28
C GLY A 128 -2.82 0.21 26.37
N GLU A 129 -2.94 -0.78 25.53
CA GLU A 129 -1.94 -1.84 25.39
C GLU A 129 -1.40 -1.91 23.95
N THR A 130 -0.22 -2.53 23.76
CA THR A 130 0.28 -2.80 22.41
C THR A 130 -0.37 -4.06 21.83
N LEU A 131 -0.42 -4.14 20.49
CA LEU A 131 -0.85 -5.37 19.79
C LEU A 131 0.01 -6.58 20.22
N HIS A 132 1.28 -6.37 20.56
CA HIS A 132 2.15 -7.40 21.11
C HIS A 132 1.59 -7.98 22.43
N LYS A 133 1.14 -7.12 23.37
CA LYS A 133 0.55 -7.55 24.65
C LYS A 133 -0.78 -8.26 24.41
N LEU A 134 -1.62 -7.75 23.51
CA LEU A 134 -2.87 -8.38 23.12
C LEU A 134 -2.62 -9.80 22.60
N LEU A 135 -1.73 -9.97 21.64
CA LEU A 135 -1.44 -11.29 21.04
C LEU A 135 -0.79 -12.26 22.03
N ARG A 136 0.03 -11.77 22.95
CA ARG A 136 0.55 -12.62 24.03
C ARG A 136 -0.53 -13.12 24.98
N ARG A 137 -1.58 -12.34 25.20
CA ARG A 137 -2.71 -12.69 26.07
C ARG A 137 -3.73 -13.59 25.38
N GLU A 138 -4.07 -13.29 24.12
CA GLU A 138 -5.16 -13.94 23.41
C GLU A 138 -4.71 -15.03 22.43
N GLY A 139 -3.44 -15.03 22.05
CA GLY A 139 -2.91 -15.92 20.99
C GLY A 139 -3.38 -15.48 19.60
N THR A 140 -4.15 -16.34 18.93
CA THR A 140 -4.73 -16.04 17.62
C THR A 140 -6.03 -15.25 17.72
N LEU A 141 -6.31 -14.43 16.72
CA LEU A 141 -7.54 -13.67 16.62
C LEU A 141 -8.51 -14.28 15.60
N PRO A 142 -9.83 -14.13 15.81
CA PRO A 142 -10.81 -14.40 14.75
C PRO A 142 -10.54 -13.56 13.51
N VAL A 143 -10.70 -14.12 12.30
CA VAL A 143 -10.36 -13.47 11.02
C VAL A 143 -10.95 -12.06 10.93
N LYS A 144 -12.24 -11.89 11.16
CA LYS A 144 -12.91 -10.58 11.09
C LYS A 144 -12.33 -9.55 12.06
N ARG A 145 -11.98 -9.98 13.27
CA ARG A 145 -11.38 -9.08 14.26
C ARG A 145 -9.98 -8.68 13.81
N ALA A 146 -9.20 -9.62 13.30
CA ALA A 146 -7.88 -9.35 12.75
C ALA A 146 -7.96 -8.33 11.61
N VAL A 147 -8.87 -8.53 10.64
CA VAL A 147 -9.05 -7.64 9.48
C VAL A 147 -9.49 -6.23 9.90
N ARG A 148 -10.45 -6.10 10.85
CA ARG A 148 -10.84 -4.77 11.37
C ARG A 148 -9.68 -4.01 12.04
N LEU A 149 -8.80 -4.70 12.76
CA LEU A 149 -7.62 -4.07 13.35
C LEU A 149 -6.60 -3.71 12.27
N LEU A 150 -6.36 -4.62 11.31
CA LEU A 150 -5.46 -4.40 10.18
C LEU A 150 -5.93 -3.24 9.29
N ARG A 151 -7.23 -3.03 9.10
CA ARG A 151 -7.78 -1.87 8.39
C ARG A 151 -7.29 -0.56 9.02
N GLN A 152 -7.45 -0.40 10.32
CA GLN A 152 -7.02 0.79 11.03
C GLN A 152 -5.49 1.00 10.99
N ILE A 153 -4.72 -0.10 11.06
CA ILE A 153 -3.26 -0.04 10.93
C ILE A 153 -2.89 0.41 9.52
N ALA A 154 -3.53 -0.17 8.50
CA ALA A 154 -3.34 0.16 7.10
C ALA A 154 -3.64 1.64 6.80
N ASP A 155 -4.74 2.19 7.33
CA ASP A 155 -5.11 3.61 7.18
C ASP A 155 -4.03 4.54 7.74
N GLY A 156 -3.46 4.21 8.91
CA GLY A 156 -2.36 5.00 9.48
C GLY A 156 -1.07 4.90 8.68
N VAL A 157 -0.75 3.75 8.11
CA VAL A 157 0.45 3.54 7.28
C VAL A 157 0.31 4.22 5.92
N GLU A 158 -0.85 4.09 5.28
CA GLU A 158 -1.13 4.74 3.99
C GLU A 158 -1.04 6.26 4.09
N ALA A 159 -1.56 6.87 5.17
CA ALA A 159 -1.43 8.31 5.39
C ALA A 159 0.03 8.80 5.46
N ALA A 160 0.96 7.97 5.94
CA ALA A 160 2.38 8.26 5.87
C ALA A 160 2.94 8.08 4.46
N HIS A 161 2.52 7.04 3.74
CA HIS A 161 2.94 6.77 2.36
C HIS A 161 2.51 7.88 1.39
N GLU A 162 1.33 8.47 1.56
CA GLU A 162 0.83 9.59 0.74
C GLU A 162 1.76 10.81 0.76
N ILE A 163 2.49 11.01 1.86
CA ILE A 163 3.49 12.08 2.00
C ILE A 163 4.94 11.60 1.83
N GLY A 164 5.12 10.38 1.30
CA GLY A 164 6.43 9.80 0.98
C GLY A 164 7.22 9.24 2.17
N ILE A 165 6.56 8.98 3.31
CA ILE A 165 7.20 8.44 4.52
C ILE A 165 6.91 6.95 4.64
N LEU A 166 7.95 6.11 4.64
CA LEU A 166 7.88 4.69 4.93
C LEU A 166 8.05 4.44 6.44
N HIS A 167 7.32 3.48 6.97
CA HIS A 167 7.43 3.12 8.40
C HIS A 167 8.72 2.34 8.71
N ARG A 168 9.06 1.33 7.92
CA ARG A 168 10.28 0.49 7.98
C ARG A 168 10.51 -0.36 9.23
N ASP A 169 9.79 -0.13 10.33
CA ASP A 169 9.86 -0.92 11.59
C ASP A 169 8.45 -1.26 12.09
N LEU A 170 7.55 -1.64 11.17
CA LEU A 170 6.21 -2.10 11.51
C LEU A 170 6.30 -3.43 12.26
N LYS A 171 5.77 -3.43 13.50
CA LYS A 171 5.70 -4.61 14.38
C LYS A 171 4.63 -4.42 15.45
N PRO A 172 4.14 -5.49 16.07
CA PRO A 172 3.08 -5.41 17.08
C PRO A 172 3.39 -4.54 18.29
N ALA A 173 4.68 -4.30 18.60
CA ALA A 173 5.09 -3.43 19.70
C ALA A 173 4.87 -1.93 19.41
N ASN A 174 4.85 -1.53 18.12
CA ASN A 174 4.63 -0.16 17.65
C ASN A 174 3.16 0.14 17.31
N ILE A 175 2.26 -0.80 17.57
CA ILE A 175 0.82 -0.69 17.32
C ILE A 175 0.12 -0.66 18.67
N PHE A 176 -0.58 0.44 18.97
CA PHE A 176 -1.24 0.69 20.25
C PHE A 176 -2.75 0.56 20.10
N LEU A 177 -3.38 -0.15 21.03
CA LEU A 177 -4.83 -0.31 21.14
C LEU A 177 -5.33 0.53 22.29
N MET A 178 -6.10 1.57 21.98
CA MET A 178 -6.81 2.37 22.97
C MET A 178 -8.10 1.65 23.37
N GLN A 179 -8.30 1.42 24.66
CA GLN A 179 -9.56 0.86 25.17
C GLN A 179 -10.60 1.98 25.24
N LYS A 180 -11.57 2.02 24.34
CA LYS A 180 -12.76 2.86 24.44
C LYS A 180 -13.98 1.99 24.70
N GLY A 181 -14.45 1.99 25.98
CA GLY A 181 -15.74 1.42 26.36
C GLY A 181 -15.76 -0.11 26.55
N LYS A 182 -16.91 -0.63 27.05
CA LYS A 182 -17.12 -2.05 27.39
C LYS A 182 -17.40 -2.97 26.20
N THR A 183 -17.50 -2.44 24.98
CA THR A 183 -17.95 -3.18 23.80
C THR A 183 -17.21 -2.70 22.56
N GLY A 184 -16.11 -3.31 22.22
CA GLY A 184 -15.51 -3.09 20.92
C GLY A 184 -14.01 -3.35 20.86
N ASP A 185 -13.56 -3.76 19.69
CA ASP A 185 -12.16 -3.76 19.32
C ASP A 185 -11.65 -2.33 19.45
N GLY A 186 -10.55 -2.13 20.19
CA GLY A 186 -10.01 -0.80 20.50
C GLY A 186 -9.69 0.04 19.25
N PHE A 187 -9.55 1.34 19.47
CA PHE A 187 -9.07 2.24 18.43
C PHE A 187 -7.54 2.08 18.30
N ILE A 188 -7.05 1.93 17.06
CA ILE A 188 -5.64 1.69 16.77
C ILE A 188 -4.88 3.01 16.55
N LYS A 189 -3.67 3.07 17.09
CA LYS A 189 -2.66 4.07 16.73
C LYS A 189 -1.33 3.40 16.39
N VAL A 190 -0.76 3.73 15.24
CA VAL A 190 0.56 3.28 14.79
C VAL A 190 1.60 4.33 15.19
N GLY A 191 2.66 3.90 15.87
CA GLY A 191 3.74 4.77 16.34
C GLY A 191 5.10 4.41 15.78
N ASP A 192 6.09 5.24 16.07
CA ASP A 192 7.50 5.07 15.69
C ASP A 192 7.77 5.08 14.16
N PHE A 193 7.08 5.93 13.40
CA PHE A 193 7.34 6.15 11.96
C PHE A 193 8.74 6.69 11.69
N GLY A 194 9.43 6.11 10.72
CA GLY A 194 10.64 6.67 10.09
C GLY A 194 11.92 6.66 10.94
N LEU A 195 11.83 6.51 12.27
CA LEU A 195 12.98 6.59 13.17
C LEU A 195 14.03 5.49 12.94
N ALA A 196 13.63 4.35 12.33
CA ALA A 196 14.56 3.28 11.99
C ALA A 196 15.60 3.68 10.93
N LYS A 197 15.30 4.66 10.09
CA LYS A 197 16.22 5.16 9.05
C LYS A 197 17.43 5.89 9.64
N ILE A 198 17.24 6.62 10.75
CA ILE A 198 18.32 7.31 11.46
C ILE A 198 19.43 6.32 11.81
N VAL A 199 19.04 5.13 12.28
CA VAL A 199 19.97 4.15 12.83
C VAL A 199 20.52 3.21 11.76
N SER A 200 19.70 2.78 10.78
CA SER A 200 20.16 1.83 9.76
C SER A 200 21.21 2.43 8.81
N GLN A 201 21.12 3.71 8.48
CA GLN A 201 22.12 4.38 7.65
C GLN A 201 23.42 4.65 8.42
N THR A 202 23.34 4.95 9.71
CA THR A 202 24.51 5.10 10.57
C THR A 202 25.33 3.81 10.67
N ILE A 203 24.69 2.65 10.62
CA ILE A 203 25.38 1.35 10.74
C ILE A 203 25.92 0.83 9.40
N THR A 204 25.29 1.15 8.26
CA THR A 204 25.82 0.80 6.94
C THR A 204 27.11 1.55 6.62
N ASP A 205 27.26 2.79 7.11
CA ASP A 205 28.48 3.59 6.94
C ASP A 205 29.64 3.05 7.80
N PHE A 206 29.33 2.33 8.92
CA PHE A 206 30.35 1.86 9.89
C PHE A 206 31.24 0.70 9.44
N ASN A 207 30.88 -0.06 8.41
CA ASN A 207 31.57 -1.35 8.21
C ASN A 207 31.76 -1.78 6.76
N SER A 208 32.56 -1.04 6.01
CA SER A 208 33.12 -1.58 4.76
C SER A 208 34.05 -2.80 4.97
N ASN A 209 34.53 -3.05 6.21
CA ASN A 209 35.49 -4.12 6.55
C ASN A 209 35.02 -5.12 7.62
N ALA A 210 33.80 -5.05 8.13
CA ALA A 210 33.30 -5.99 9.15
C ALA A 210 32.56 -7.18 8.53
N THR A 211 32.72 -8.34 9.18
CA THR A 211 32.00 -9.56 8.80
C THR A 211 30.47 -9.40 8.93
N PRO A 212 29.64 -10.09 8.11
CA PRO A 212 28.18 -10.00 8.17
C PRO A 212 27.57 -10.21 9.57
N SER A 213 28.25 -10.93 10.45
CA SER A 213 27.84 -11.21 11.84
C SER A 213 28.01 -10.02 12.79
N SER A 214 28.79 -8.99 12.44
CA SER A 214 29.03 -7.79 13.24
C SER A 214 28.27 -6.55 12.71
N ARG A 215 27.62 -6.65 11.55
CA ARG A 215 26.70 -5.63 11.05
C ARG A 215 25.43 -5.69 11.87
N GLY A 216 25.30 -4.80 12.86
CA GLY A 216 24.12 -4.73 13.72
C GLY A 216 22.88 -4.34 12.92
N ILE A 217 22.13 -5.33 12.41
CA ILE A 217 20.79 -5.09 11.90
C ILE A 217 19.94 -4.64 13.08
N ILE A 218 19.59 -3.35 13.11
CA ILE A 218 18.74 -2.79 14.17
C ILE A 218 17.29 -2.94 13.74
N GLY A 219 16.52 -3.61 14.58
CA GLY A 219 15.08 -3.84 14.40
C GLY A 219 14.68 -5.21 14.91
N THR A 220 13.43 -5.53 14.73
CA THR A 220 12.85 -6.84 15.03
C THR A 220 12.84 -7.63 13.72
N PRO A 221 13.85 -8.49 13.45
CA PRO A 221 14.10 -9.05 12.12
C PRO A 221 12.96 -9.94 11.61
N GLU A 222 12.10 -10.40 12.51
CA GLU A 222 10.91 -11.20 12.18
C GLU A 222 9.95 -10.48 11.23
N PHE A 223 9.84 -9.13 11.34
CA PHE A 223 8.91 -8.31 10.55
C PHE A 223 9.56 -7.62 9.36
N MET A 224 10.89 -7.55 9.30
CA MET A 224 11.62 -6.94 8.18
C MET A 224 11.37 -7.68 6.88
N SER A 225 11.25 -6.96 5.79
CA SER A 225 11.18 -7.54 4.45
C SER A 225 12.56 -8.02 3.96
N PRO A 226 12.62 -8.98 3.00
CA PRO A 226 13.89 -9.48 2.46
C PRO A 226 14.81 -8.38 1.92
N GLU A 227 14.25 -7.38 1.23
CA GLU A 227 14.99 -6.24 0.67
C GLU A 227 15.56 -5.30 1.73
N GLN A 228 14.91 -5.15 2.89
CA GLN A 228 15.47 -4.40 4.03
C GLN A 228 16.73 -5.05 4.63
N MET A 229 16.90 -6.34 4.39
CA MET A 229 18.07 -7.10 4.85
C MET A 229 19.22 -7.05 3.83
N GLN A 230 19.02 -6.44 2.65
CA GLN A 230 19.97 -6.36 1.55
C GLN A 230 20.34 -4.89 1.28
N PRO A 231 21.54 -4.41 1.66
CA PRO A 231 21.91 -2.99 1.60
C PRO A 231 21.86 -2.37 0.20
N GLU A 232 21.95 -3.20 -0.85
CA GLU A 232 22.03 -2.75 -2.25
C GLU A 232 20.66 -2.65 -2.93
N VAL A 233 19.59 -3.09 -2.27
CA VAL A 233 18.24 -3.10 -2.82
C VAL A 233 17.45 -1.90 -2.34
N GLY A 234 16.84 -1.16 -3.27
CA GLY A 234 15.95 -0.04 -2.92
C GLY A 234 14.70 -0.53 -2.17
N VAL A 235 14.36 0.13 -1.06
CA VAL A 235 13.19 -0.18 -0.23
C VAL A 235 12.07 0.81 -0.57
N ASP A 236 10.90 0.31 -0.95
CA ASP A 236 9.69 1.09 -1.22
C ASP A 236 8.52 0.70 -0.29
N VAL A 237 7.31 1.20 -0.56
CA VAL A 237 6.09 0.96 0.23
C VAL A 237 5.77 -0.53 0.42
N ARG A 238 6.23 -1.40 -0.47
CA ARG A 238 6.00 -2.84 -0.42
C ARG A 238 6.74 -3.54 0.72
N ALA A 239 7.74 -2.89 1.31
CA ALA A 239 8.38 -3.37 2.53
C ALA A 239 7.40 -3.29 3.72
N ASP A 240 6.63 -2.21 3.82
CA ASP A 240 5.60 -2.08 4.86
C ASP A 240 4.41 -3.01 4.59
N VAL A 241 4.04 -3.26 3.32
CA VAL A 241 3.05 -4.29 2.95
C VAL A 241 3.49 -5.68 3.42
N TYR A 242 4.77 -6.04 3.23
CA TYR A 242 5.32 -7.30 3.75
C TYR A 242 5.23 -7.37 5.29
N ALA A 243 5.59 -6.29 5.98
CA ALA A 243 5.50 -6.23 7.45
C ALA A 243 4.05 -6.36 7.95
N LEU A 244 3.08 -5.70 7.27
CA LEU A 244 1.65 -5.83 7.56
C LEU A 244 1.16 -7.27 7.35
N SER A 245 1.58 -7.93 6.27
CA SER A 245 1.24 -9.34 6.04
C SER A 245 1.91 -10.28 7.06
N THR A 246 3.11 -9.96 7.53
CA THR A 246 3.75 -10.69 8.64
C THR A 246 2.95 -10.54 9.93
N ILE A 247 2.43 -9.34 10.22
CA ILE A 247 1.55 -9.07 11.36
C ILE A 247 0.22 -9.83 11.20
N ALA A 248 -0.39 -9.80 10.02
CA ALA A 248 -1.60 -10.55 9.71
C ALA A 248 -1.40 -12.07 9.91
N TYR A 249 -0.29 -12.60 9.40
CA TYR A 249 0.08 -14.00 9.59
C TYR A 249 0.20 -14.35 11.08
N LEU A 250 0.85 -13.51 11.89
CA LEU A 250 0.96 -13.69 13.33
C LEU A 250 -0.40 -13.62 14.03
N MET A 251 -1.25 -12.64 13.68
CA MET A 251 -2.59 -12.48 14.27
C MET A 251 -3.49 -13.69 13.99
N LEU A 252 -3.38 -14.26 12.81
CA LEU A 252 -4.20 -15.40 12.37
C LEU A 252 -3.60 -16.76 12.79
N GLY A 253 -2.30 -16.94 12.62
CA GLY A 253 -1.61 -18.21 12.83
C GLY A 253 -0.95 -18.39 14.21
N GLY A 254 -0.85 -17.32 15.01
CA GLY A 254 -0.26 -17.34 16.37
C GLY A 254 1.26 -17.34 16.43
N LYS A 255 1.94 -17.39 15.28
CA LYS A 255 3.40 -17.30 15.17
C LYS A 255 3.80 -16.55 13.91
N THR A 256 5.03 -16.02 13.87
CA THR A 256 5.58 -15.38 12.67
C THR A 256 5.87 -16.41 11.57
N PRO A 257 5.88 -15.98 10.29
CA PRO A 257 6.17 -16.90 9.16
C PRO A 257 7.50 -17.63 9.28
N PHE A 258 8.49 -16.95 9.84
CA PHE A 258 9.85 -17.46 10.04
C PHE A 258 10.29 -17.24 11.48
N VAL A 259 11.07 -18.17 12.04
CA VAL A 259 11.56 -18.13 13.41
C VAL A 259 13.01 -18.59 13.45
N GLY A 260 13.79 -18.06 14.37
CA GLY A 260 15.19 -18.42 14.54
C GLY A 260 16.07 -17.24 14.97
N ASP A 261 17.38 -17.44 14.98
CA ASP A 261 18.33 -16.36 15.14
C ASP A 261 18.40 -15.46 13.88
N MET A 262 19.14 -14.36 13.97
CA MET A 262 19.25 -13.38 12.89
C MET A 262 19.67 -14.02 11.55
N MET A 263 20.70 -14.87 11.55
CA MET A 263 21.20 -15.47 10.33
C MET A 263 20.19 -16.45 9.73
N GLN A 264 19.54 -17.24 10.58
CA GLN A 264 18.47 -18.16 10.16
C GLN A 264 17.30 -17.42 9.54
N LEU A 265 16.85 -16.29 10.14
CA LEU A 265 15.77 -15.46 9.61
C LEU A 265 16.12 -14.87 8.25
N VAL A 266 17.33 -14.34 8.07
CA VAL A 266 17.80 -13.80 6.79
C VAL A 266 17.77 -14.90 5.72
N MET A 267 18.35 -16.07 6.01
CA MET A 267 18.38 -17.19 5.07
C MET A 267 16.98 -17.70 4.73
N GLN A 268 16.11 -17.87 5.73
CA GLN A 268 14.74 -18.34 5.50
C GLN A 268 13.95 -17.37 4.63
N LYS A 269 14.02 -16.05 4.88
CA LYS A 269 13.29 -15.04 4.13
C LYS A 269 13.75 -14.88 2.67
N ILE A 270 15.01 -15.18 2.39
CA ILE A 270 15.56 -15.09 1.02
C ILE A 270 15.36 -16.41 0.24
N MET A 271 15.35 -17.57 0.92
CA MET A 271 15.39 -18.86 0.24
C MET A 271 14.08 -19.66 0.33
N HIS A 272 13.20 -19.36 1.28
CA HIS A 272 12.04 -20.20 1.56
C HIS A 272 10.74 -19.40 1.53
N LYS A 273 9.67 -20.07 1.11
CA LYS A 273 8.30 -19.57 1.28
C LYS A 273 7.81 -19.91 2.69
N PRO A 274 6.99 -19.04 3.31
CA PRO A 274 6.38 -19.35 4.60
C PRO A 274 5.42 -20.55 4.48
N ALA A 275 5.20 -21.24 5.61
CA ALA A 275 4.18 -22.28 5.67
C ALA A 275 2.79 -21.66 5.44
N PRO A 276 1.87 -22.34 4.72
CA PRO A 276 0.52 -21.83 4.53
C PRO A 276 -0.23 -21.72 5.87
N LEU A 277 -1.05 -20.68 6.04
CA LEU A 277 -1.83 -20.43 7.24
C LEU A 277 -2.79 -21.59 7.56
N SER A 278 -3.34 -22.24 6.54
CA SER A 278 -4.20 -23.43 6.67
C SER A 278 -3.53 -24.59 7.38
N SER A 279 -2.20 -24.70 7.32
CA SER A 279 -1.42 -25.68 8.09
C SER A 279 -1.34 -25.39 9.58
N LEU A 280 -1.60 -24.15 9.99
CA LEU A 280 -1.63 -23.70 11.39
C LEU A 280 -3.04 -23.70 11.96
N ARG A 281 -4.02 -23.33 11.12
CA ARG A 281 -5.40 -23.13 11.51
C ARG A 281 -6.34 -23.39 10.32
N SER A 282 -7.08 -24.48 10.37
CA SER A 282 -7.91 -24.97 9.26
C SER A 282 -9.18 -24.14 8.99
N ASP A 283 -9.57 -23.24 9.90
CA ASP A 283 -10.73 -22.37 9.76
C ASP A 283 -10.43 -21.03 9.06
N ILE A 284 -9.18 -20.81 8.62
CA ILE A 284 -8.81 -19.64 7.83
C ILE A 284 -9.28 -19.83 6.39
N PRO A 285 -10.05 -18.86 5.84
CA PRO A 285 -10.51 -18.93 4.47
C PRO A 285 -9.36 -18.95 3.46
N PRO A 286 -9.45 -19.75 2.39
CA PRO A 286 -8.40 -19.83 1.38
C PRO A 286 -8.06 -18.47 0.73
N ASP A 287 -9.07 -17.61 0.51
CA ASP A 287 -8.85 -16.28 -0.07
C ASP A 287 -8.09 -15.35 0.89
N VAL A 288 -8.39 -15.41 2.20
CA VAL A 288 -7.63 -14.67 3.23
C VAL A 288 -6.17 -15.16 3.26
N GLU A 289 -5.96 -16.49 3.25
CA GLU A 289 -4.63 -17.07 3.17
C GLU A 289 -3.89 -16.57 1.93
N ARG A 290 -4.52 -16.62 0.75
CA ARG A 290 -3.95 -16.18 -0.52
C ARG A 290 -3.44 -14.74 -0.46
N VAL A 291 -4.26 -13.81 0.02
CA VAL A 291 -3.91 -12.38 0.13
C VAL A 291 -2.71 -12.18 1.06
N VAL A 292 -2.72 -12.80 2.24
CA VAL A 292 -1.61 -12.71 3.19
C VAL A 292 -0.34 -13.32 2.60
N MET A 293 -0.42 -14.51 2.00
CA MET A 293 0.75 -15.21 1.46
C MET A 293 1.35 -14.50 0.24
N GLN A 294 0.52 -13.86 -0.61
CA GLN A 294 0.99 -13.08 -1.75
C GLN A 294 1.90 -11.92 -1.31
N SER A 295 1.54 -11.19 -0.25
CA SER A 295 2.37 -10.09 0.23
C SER A 295 3.59 -10.53 1.05
N LEU A 296 3.74 -11.82 1.31
CA LEU A 296 4.95 -12.44 1.86
C LEU A 296 5.91 -13.00 0.79
N GLU A 297 5.65 -12.75 -0.51
CA GLU A 297 6.56 -13.13 -1.61
C GLU A 297 7.92 -12.43 -1.46
N ILE A 298 8.98 -13.15 -1.84
CA ILE A 298 10.37 -12.68 -1.71
C ILE A 298 10.59 -11.45 -2.58
N ASP A 299 10.14 -11.52 -3.87
CA ASP A 299 10.24 -10.42 -4.81
C ASP A 299 9.13 -9.38 -4.53
N PRO A 300 9.47 -8.12 -4.20
CA PRO A 300 8.47 -7.07 -3.96
C PRO A 300 7.49 -6.86 -5.12
N ARG A 301 7.90 -7.17 -6.37
CA ARG A 301 7.04 -7.01 -7.56
C ARG A 301 5.85 -7.98 -7.60
N ASN A 302 5.92 -9.07 -6.86
CA ASN A 302 4.86 -10.06 -6.75
C ASN A 302 3.88 -9.77 -5.61
N ARG A 303 4.16 -8.77 -4.76
CA ARG A 303 3.30 -8.31 -3.67
C ARG A 303 2.26 -7.31 -4.17
N HIS A 304 1.30 -6.97 -3.33
CA HIS A 304 0.40 -5.83 -3.57
C HIS A 304 1.23 -4.54 -3.72
N SER A 305 0.77 -3.66 -4.60
CA SER A 305 1.50 -2.44 -4.97
C SER A 305 1.44 -1.34 -3.90
N SER A 306 0.40 -1.35 -3.08
CA SER A 306 0.14 -0.41 -2.00
C SER A 306 -0.48 -1.10 -0.78
N VAL A 307 -0.48 -0.42 0.35
CA VAL A 307 -1.18 -0.85 1.57
C VAL A 307 -2.69 -0.83 1.34
N SER A 308 -3.20 0.16 0.60
CA SER A 308 -4.62 0.28 0.25
C SER A 308 -5.11 -0.90 -0.60
N ASP A 309 -4.33 -1.32 -1.62
CA ASP A 309 -4.68 -2.50 -2.44
C ASP A 309 -4.71 -3.77 -1.59
N TRP A 310 -3.71 -3.95 -0.74
CA TRP A 310 -3.60 -5.11 0.14
C TRP A 310 -4.78 -5.24 1.12
N ILE A 311 -5.12 -4.15 1.81
CA ILE A 311 -6.19 -4.21 2.81
C ILE A 311 -7.57 -4.32 2.19
N ALA A 312 -7.81 -3.68 1.04
CA ALA A 312 -9.07 -3.79 0.31
C ALA A 312 -9.34 -5.24 -0.14
N GLU A 313 -8.30 -5.92 -0.68
CA GLU A 313 -8.43 -7.32 -1.07
C GLU A 313 -8.58 -8.26 0.13
N LEU A 314 -7.93 -7.95 1.27
CA LEU A 314 -8.07 -8.72 2.51
C LEU A 314 -9.48 -8.58 3.13
N GLU A 315 -10.07 -7.39 3.08
CA GLU A 315 -11.46 -7.15 3.52
C GLU A 315 -12.43 -7.94 2.66
N GLU A 316 -12.35 -7.84 1.33
CA GLU A 316 -13.18 -8.62 0.39
C GLU A 316 -13.07 -10.13 0.69
N ALA A 317 -11.85 -10.64 0.83
CA ALA A 317 -11.59 -12.04 1.15
C ALA A 317 -12.18 -12.48 2.50
N SER A 318 -12.31 -11.57 3.46
CA SER A 318 -12.85 -11.86 4.80
C SER A 318 -14.38 -11.81 4.86
N GLU A 319 -15.05 -11.05 3.99
CA GLU A 319 -16.51 -10.93 3.91
C GLU A 319 -17.14 -12.16 3.29
N ASP A 320 -16.51 -12.74 2.28
CA ASP A 320 -16.94 -13.98 1.62
C ASP A 320 -17.18 -15.14 2.60
N VAL A 321 -16.63 -15.09 3.80
CA VAL A 321 -16.77 -16.13 4.84
C VAL A 321 -18.14 -16.17 5.50
N GLU A 322 -18.82 -15.03 5.66
CA GLU A 322 -20.16 -15.00 6.29
C GLU A 322 -21.27 -15.34 5.32
N GLU A 323 -21.11 -14.98 4.04
CA GLU A 323 -22.06 -15.40 3.04
C GLU A 323 -22.05 -16.93 2.90
N GLY A 324 -20.86 -17.57 2.92
CA GLY A 324 -20.76 -19.04 2.94
C GLY A 324 -21.26 -19.71 4.22
N LYS A 325 -21.22 -19.05 5.40
CA LYS A 325 -21.71 -19.61 6.67
C LYS A 325 -23.18 -19.31 6.97
N ARG A 326 -23.75 -18.22 6.44
CA ARG A 326 -25.19 -17.90 6.54
C ARG A 326 -26.04 -18.75 5.61
N ALA A 327 -25.42 -19.38 4.64
CA ALA A 327 -26.09 -20.19 3.66
C ALA A 327 -25.59 -21.63 3.70
N GLY A 328 -26.45 -22.52 4.13
CA GLY A 328 -26.69 -23.73 3.39
C GLY A 328 -27.27 -23.35 2.00
N THR A 329 -26.97 -22.20 1.43
CA THR A 329 -27.41 -21.70 0.13
C THR A 329 -26.31 -21.96 -0.89
N SER A 330 -26.70 -22.56 -1.97
CA SER A 330 -25.83 -22.85 -3.11
C SER A 330 -25.31 -21.56 -3.71
N ARG A 331 -24.00 -21.49 -3.98
CA ARG A 331 -23.33 -20.34 -4.60
C ARG A 331 -23.27 -20.52 -6.10
N LEU A 332 -23.78 -19.56 -6.86
CA LEU A 332 -23.74 -19.57 -8.32
C LEU A 332 -22.73 -18.53 -8.83
N VAL A 333 -21.66 -19.02 -9.45
CA VAL A 333 -20.64 -18.16 -10.09
C VAL A 333 -20.87 -18.16 -11.60
N ILE A 334 -21.10 -16.98 -12.16
CA ILE A 334 -21.31 -16.79 -13.59
C ILE A 334 -20.08 -16.08 -14.16
N MET A 335 -19.42 -16.76 -15.09
CA MET A 335 -18.29 -16.20 -15.85
C MET A 335 -18.81 -15.71 -17.19
N ALA A 336 -18.61 -14.41 -17.50
CA ALA A 336 -19.01 -13.81 -18.77
C ALA A 336 -18.11 -12.62 -19.12
N THR A 337 -18.32 -12.04 -20.32
CA THR A 337 -17.62 -10.83 -20.75
C THR A 337 -17.95 -9.64 -19.86
N VAL A 338 -16.96 -8.80 -19.56
CA VAL A 338 -17.13 -7.59 -18.76
C VAL A 338 -18.27 -6.73 -19.30
N GLY A 339 -19.13 -6.25 -18.40
CA GLY A 339 -20.30 -5.45 -18.72
C GLY A 339 -21.55 -6.26 -19.10
N ALA A 340 -21.50 -7.60 -19.11
CA ALA A 340 -22.71 -8.41 -19.27
C ALA A 340 -23.60 -8.30 -18.02
N GLU A 341 -24.90 -8.25 -18.21
CA GLU A 341 -25.92 -8.24 -17.16
C GLU A 341 -26.44 -9.65 -16.90
N VAL A 342 -26.68 -9.97 -15.64
CA VAL A 342 -27.12 -11.29 -15.20
C VAL A 342 -28.52 -11.19 -14.60
N TYR A 343 -29.42 -12.03 -15.09
CA TYR A 343 -30.80 -12.16 -14.65
C TYR A 343 -31.09 -13.59 -14.21
N VAL A 344 -31.84 -13.73 -13.14
CA VAL A 344 -32.39 -15.02 -12.68
C VAL A 344 -33.90 -14.85 -12.52
N ASP A 345 -34.69 -15.69 -13.19
CA ASP A 345 -36.15 -15.60 -13.25
C ASP A 345 -36.64 -14.19 -13.64
N ASP A 346 -36.00 -13.62 -14.66
CA ASP A 346 -36.23 -12.26 -15.19
C ASP A 346 -35.88 -11.11 -14.22
N GLU A 347 -35.43 -11.39 -13.00
CA GLU A 347 -34.95 -10.38 -12.08
C GLU A 347 -33.44 -10.11 -12.29
N ARG A 348 -33.05 -8.83 -12.42
CA ARG A 348 -31.65 -8.44 -12.56
C ARG A 348 -30.91 -8.65 -11.23
N LYS A 349 -29.94 -9.56 -11.20
CA LYS A 349 -29.15 -9.88 -10.02
C LYS A 349 -27.78 -9.22 -9.98
N GLY A 350 -27.28 -8.71 -11.13
CA GLY A 350 -25.98 -8.04 -11.17
C GLY A 350 -25.42 -7.79 -12.55
N SER A 351 -24.17 -7.32 -12.61
CA SER A 351 -23.40 -7.17 -13.84
C SER A 351 -21.98 -7.68 -13.65
N VAL A 352 -21.38 -8.21 -14.71
CA VAL A 352 -20.04 -8.76 -14.71
C VAL A 352 -19.01 -7.63 -14.66
N GLY A 353 -18.28 -7.55 -13.56
CA GLY A 353 -17.22 -6.57 -13.32
C GLY A 353 -15.91 -6.89 -14.04
N ARG A 354 -14.83 -6.17 -13.71
CA ARG A 354 -13.49 -6.35 -14.32
C ARG A 354 -12.89 -7.74 -14.10
N SER A 355 -13.31 -8.46 -13.07
CA SER A 355 -12.89 -9.84 -12.79
C SER A 355 -13.44 -10.88 -13.79
N GLY A 356 -14.37 -10.48 -14.69
CA GLY A 356 -15.02 -11.40 -15.64
C GLY A 356 -16.01 -12.36 -14.98
N ARG A 357 -16.36 -12.16 -13.71
CA ARG A 357 -17.28 -13.01 -12.95
C ARG A 357 -18.32 -12.22 -12.15
N VAL A 358 -19.46 -12.84 -11.90
CA VAL A 358 -20.48 -12.41 -10.92
C VAL A 358 -20.80 -13.60 -10.02
N VAL A 359 -20.89 -13.35 -8.72
CA VAL A 359 -21.25 -14.35 -7.71
C VAL A 359 -22.64 -14.03 -7.17
N LEU A 360 -23.54 -14.99 -7.22
CA LEU A 360 -24.90 -14.88 -6.69
C LEU A 360 -25.07 -15.87 -5.53
N THR A 361 -25.53 -15.39 -4.39
CA THR A 361 -25.69 -16.16 -3.15
C THR A 361 -27.14 -16.32 -2.71
N ASP A 362 -28.05 -15.49 -3.24
CA ASP A 362 -29.44 -15.37 -2.79
C ASP A 362 -30.42 -16.14 -3.70
N ILE A 363 -29.97 -17.20 -4.39
CA ILE A 363 -30.86 -18.00 -5.24
C ILE A 363 -31.39 -19.17 -4.41
N PRO A 364 -32.72 -19.29 -4.24
CA PRO A 364 -33.31 -20.39 -3.49
C PRO A 364 -33.04 -21.75 -4.18
N PRO A 365 -33.10 -22.87 -3.45
CA PRO A 365 -33.02 -24.18 -4.07
C PRO A 365 -34.22 -24.42 -5.03
N GLY A 366 -33.95 -24.99 -6.20
CA GLY A 366 -34.96 -25.24 -7.23
C GLY A 366 -34.44 -25.03 -8.65
N GLN A 367 -35.38 -25.05 -9.61
CA GLN A 367 -35.09 -24.74 -10.99
C GLN A 367 -35.29 -23.24 -11.27
N HIS A 368 -34.32 -22.63 -11.91
CA HIS A 368 -34.30 -21.21 -12.22
C HIS A 368 -33.91 -20.98 -13.68
N ILE A 369 -34.39 -19.91 -14.28
CA ILE A 369 -33.98 -19.47 -15.62
C ILE A 369 -32.87 -18.45 -15.45
N LEU A 370 -31.63 -18.81 -15.81
CA LEU A 370 -30.50 -17.91 -15.89
C LEU A 370 -30.44 -17.28 -17.28
N ARG A 371 -30.44 -15.96 -17.37
CA ARG A 371 -30.21 -15.20 -18.59
C ARG A 371 -29.03 -14.23 -18.39
N VAL A 372 -28.04 -14.34 -19.29
CA VAL A 372 -26.90 -13.43 -19.34
C VAL A 372 -27.00 -12.64 -20.65
N SER A 373 -27.07 -11.33 -20.54
CA SER A 373 -27.34 -10.42 -21.65
C SER A 373 -26.23 -9.36 -21.78
N LYS A 374 -25.89 -9.03 -23.02
CA LYS A 374 -24.97 -7.91 -23.30
C LYS A 374 -25.35 -7.24 -24.61
N ALA A 375 -25.36 -5.91 -24.62
CA ALA A 375 -25.71 -5.12 -25.80
C ALA A 375 -24.85 -5.51 -27.02
N GLY A 376 -25.49 -5.85 -28.14
CA GLY A 376 -24.83 -6.28 -29.38
C GLY A 376 -24.47 -7.76 -29.45
N GLU A 377 -24.78 -8.53 -28.44
CA GLU A 377 -24.59 -9.99 -28.41
C GLU A 377 -25.92 -10.71 -28.20
N ARG A 378 -26.00 -11.98 -28.61
CA ARG A 378 -27.17 -12.82 -28.36
C ARG A 378 -27.13 -13.32 -26.92
N ASP A 379 -28.24 -13.16 -26.20
CA ASP A 379 -28.40 -13.62 -24.83
C ASP A 379 -28.12 -15.12 -24.70
N ASP A 380 -27.47 -15.49 -23.59
CA ASP A 380 -27.33 -16.87 -23.15
C ASP A 380 -28.39 -17.14 -22.09
N GLU A 381 -29.45 -17.90 -22.49
CA GLU A 381 -30.55 -18.27 -21.61
C GLU A 381 -30.57 -19.76 -21.41
N ARG A 382 -30.60 -20.20 -20.15
CA ARG A 382 -30.62 -21.61 -19.79
C ARG A 382 -31.32 -21.89 -18.47
N LEU A 383 -31.90 -23.09 -18.35
CA LEU A 383 -32.43 -23.61 -17.11
C LEU A 383 -31.27 -24.12 -16.24
N ILE A 384 -31.23 -23.72 -14.98
CA ILE A 384 -30.26 -24.16 -13.99
C ILE A 384 -30.99 -24.77 -12.78
N GLU A 385 -30.38 -25.78 -12.15
CA GLU A 385 -30.89 -26.41 -10.94
C GLU A 385 -29.99 -26.06 -9.75
N MET A 386 -30.54 -25.34 -8.76
CA MET A 386 -29.84 -24.99 -7.52
C MET A 386 -30.18 -26.03 -6.45
N ARG A 387 -29.19 -26.77 -5.93
CA ARG A 387 -29.37 -27.80 -4.90
C ARG A 387 -28.94 -27.23 -3.53
N GLN A 388 -29.72 -27.51 -2.51
CA GLN A 388 -29.41 -27.08 -1.14
C GLN A 388 -28.10 -27.73 -0.67
N GLY A 389 -27.12 -26.89 -0.24
CA GLY A 389 -25.83 -27.38 0.27
C GLY A 389 -24.85 -27.92 -0.79
N ALA A 390 -25.09 -27.69 -2.08
CA ALA A 390 -24.27 -28.24 -3.19
C ALA A 390 -22.92 -27.52 -3.41
N GLY A 391 -22.55 -26.57 -2.57
CA GLY A 391 -21.32 -25.79 -2.75
C GLY A 391 -21.41 -24.78 -3.92
N GLU A 392 -20.26 -24.49 -4.54
CA GLU A 392 -20.17 -23.54 -5.65
C GLU A 392 -20.49 -24.19 -6.99
N GLN A 393 -21.43 -23.62 -7.72
CA GLN A 393 -21.76 -24.01 -9.11
C GLN A 393 -21.25 -22.92 -10.06
N VAL A 394 -20.30 -23.26 -10.93
CA VAL A 394 -19.70 -22.33 -11.91
C VAL A 394 -20.37 -22.51 -13.27
N ILE A 395 -20.86 -21.42 -13.84
CA ILE A 395 -21.46 -21.38 -15.17
C ILE A 395 -20.70 -20.39 -16.04
N GLN A 396 -20.18 -20.86 -17.18
CA GLN A 396 -19.60 -20.01 -18.21
C GLN A 396 -20.67 -19.65 -19.24
N ALA A 397 -20.98 -18.34 -19.33
CA ALA A 397 -21.94 -17.83 -20.31
C ALA A 397 -21.35 -17.81 -21.73
N GLN A 398 -22.14 -18.18 -22.72
CA GLN A 398 -21.76 -18.22 -24.14
C GLN A 398 -22.47 -17.10 -24.92
N LEU A 399 -21.99 -15.88 -24.76
CA LEU A 399 -22.47 -14.75 -25.54
C LEU A 399 -21.86 -14.79 -26.96
N ARG A 400 -22.69 -14.67 -28.00
CA ARG A 400 -22.27 -14.69 -29.41
C ARG A 400 -22.65 -13.36 -30.06
N ALA A 401 -21.71 -12.74 -30.78
CA ALA A 401 -21.99 -11.53 -31.54
C ALA A 401 -23.15 -11.79 -32.54
N LEU A 402 -24.10 -10.86 -32.60
CA LEU A 402 -25.16 -10.88 -33.58
C LEU A 402 -24.51 -10.71 -34.96
N ARG A 403 -24.45 -11.82 -35.76
CA ARG A 403 -24.05 -11.72 -37.17
C ARG A 403 -25.13 -10.94 -37.88
N HIS A 404 -24.82 -9.75 -38.36
CA HIS A 404 -25.66 -9.09 -39.38
C HIS A 404 -25.66 -9.97 -40.59
N GLY A 405 -26.84 -10.56 -40.90
CA GLY A 405 -27.03 -11.43 -42.03
C GLY A 405 -26.64 -10.69 -43.32
N SER A 406 -25.75 -11.31 -44.08
CA SER A 406 -25.51 -10.95 -45.47
C SER A 406 -26.84 -10.99 -46.22
N GLN A 407 -27.33 -9.85 -46.67
CA GLN A 407 -28.49 -9.78 -47.57
C GLN A 407 -28.13 -10.48 -48.91
N PRO A 408 -29.04 -11.29 -49.47
CA PRO A 408 -28.87 -11.72 -50.84
C PRO A 408 -29.03 -10.56 -51.79
N THR A 409 -28.17 -10.45 -52.79
CA THR A 409 -28.21 -9.50 -53.88
C THR A 409 -29.56 -9.54 -54.61
N PRO A 410 -30.27 -8.45 -54.74
CA PRO A 410 -31.39 -8.37 -55.68
C PRO A 410 -30.88 -7.88 -57.05
N SER A 411 -31.29 -8.58 -58.06
CA SER A 411 -31.25 -8.17 -59.45
C SER A 411 -32.03 -6.89 -59.69
N GLN A 412 -31.57 -6.15 -60.68
CA GLN A 412 -32.01 -4.86 -61.16
C GLN A 412 -33.55 -4.72 -61.34
N GLY A 413 -34.06 -3.58 -60.87
CA GLY A 413 -35.37 -3.06 -61.14
C GLY A 413 -35.45 -1.60 -60.80
N SER A 414 -35.52 -0.75 -61.82
CA SER A 414 -35.63 0.69 -61.83
C SER A 414 -36.86 1.24 -61.06
N GLY A 415 -36.70 2.34 -60.32
CA GLY A 415 -37.84 3.19 -60.00
C GLY A 415 -37.76 4.02 -58.68
N SER A 416 -37.48 5.30 -58.86
CA SER A 416 -37.92 6.52 -58.13
C SER A 416 -37.89 6.59 -56.59
N SER A 417 -37.11 7.59 -56.14
CA SER A 417 -37.36 8.64 -55.13
C SER A 417 -38.01 8.27 -53.80
N GLY A 418 -37.25 8.42 -52.74
CA GLY A 418 -37.75 8.52 -51.36
C GLY A 418 -36.61 8.71 -50.38
N VAL A 419 -36.32 9.98 -50.04
CA VAL A 419 -35.36 10.37 -49.04
C VAL A 419 -35.87 9.97 -47.65
N HIS A 420 -35.25 9.02 -46.99
CA HIS A 420 -35.38 8.86 -45.55
C HIS A 420 -33.99 9.01 -44.92
N SER A 421 -33.82 10.21 -44.29
CA SER A 421 -32.68 10.60 -43.47
C SER A 421 -32.67 9.71 -42.22
N SER A 422 -31.72 8.80 -42.10
CA SER A 422 -31.43 8.10 -40.84
C SER A 422 -30.69 9.06 -39.93
N LEU A 423 -31.37 9.57 -38.91
CA LEU A 423 -30.80 10.40 -37.84
C LEU A 423 -29.79 9.59 -37.06
N MET A 424 -28.50 9.93 -37.17
CA MET A 424 -27.48 9.55 -36.23
C MET A 424 -27.75 10.20 -34.87
N PRO A 425 -27.62 9.52 -33.73
CA PRO A 425 -27.82 10.17 -32.43
C PRO A 425 -26.81 11.29 -32.24
N GLY A 426 -27.32 12.48 -31.83
CA GLY A 426 -26.55 13.70 -31.64
C GLY A 426 -25.50 13.53 -30.51
N ILE A 427 -24.34 14.17 -30.69
CA ILE A 427 -23.31 14.24 -29.66
C ILE A 427 -23.45 15.60 -28.94
N VAL A 428 -23.48 15.58 -27.60
CA VAL A 428 -23.52 16.77 -26.75
C VAL A 428 -22.21 16.96 -26.00
N ALA A 429 -21.75 18.20 -25.82
CA ALA A 429 -20.58 18.53 -25.00
C ALA A 429 -21.00 19.24 -23.71
N CYS A 430 -20.39 18.89 -22.59
CA CYS A 430 -20.62 19.58 -21.33
C CYS A 430 -20.09 21.01 -21.37
N ALA A 431 -20.92 22.01 -21.06
CA ALA A 431 -20.55 23.41 -21.06
C ALA A 431 -19.43 23.77 -20.04
N GLY A 432 -19.25 22.95 -18.97
CA GLY A 432 -18.25 23.22 -17.93
C GLY A 432 -16.87 22.66 -18.19
N CYS A 433 -16.75 21.48 -18.85
CA CYS A 433 -15.47 20.80 -19.05
C CYS A 433 -15.24 20.26 -20.47
N ASN A 434 -16.14 20.57 -21.40
CA ASN A 434 -16.13 20.19 -22.82
C ASN A 434 -16.02 18.66 -23.09
N SER A 435 -16.33 17.82 -22.10
CA SER A 435 -16.40 16.37 -22.29
C SER A 435 -17.62 16.00 -23.13
N ARG A 436 -17.47 15.12 -24.13
CA ARG A 436 -18.52 14.75 -25.10
C ARG A 436 -19.27 13.51 -24.63
N PHE A 437 -20.59 13.50 -24.85
CA PHE A 437 -21.52 12.44 -24.46
C PHE A 437 -22.55 12.21 -25.54
N ALA A 438 -23.23 11.05 -25.51
CA ALA A 438 -24.41 10.85 -26.34
C ALA A 438 -25.57 11.72 -25.87
N GLU A 439 -26.44 12.14 -26.82
CA GLU A 439 -27.62 12.91 -26.50
C GLU A 439 -28.54 12.20 -25.49
N GLY A 440 -29.05 12.93 -24.47
CA GLY A 440 -29.88 12.37 -23.39
C GLY A 440 -29.20 12.29 -22.04
N VAL A 441 -27.90 12.62 -21.90
CA VAL A 441 -27.19 12.65 -20.63
C VAL A 441 -27.65 13.81 -19.75
N LYS A 442 -28.02 13.51 -18.49
CA LYS A 442 -28.56 14.49 -17.54
C LYS A 442 -27.50 15.21 -16.68
N PHE A 443 -26.31 14.65 -16.58
CA PHE A 443 -25.17 15.22 -15.83
C PHE A 443 -23.84 14.74 -16.38
N CYS A 444 -22.81 15.56 -16.28
CA CYS A 444 -21.45 15.25 -16.71
C CYS A 444 -20.74 14.37 -15.67
N GLY A 445 -20.37 13.16 -16.03
CA GLY A 445 -19.64 12.23 -15.15
C GLY A 445 -18.24 12.70 -14.75
N ARG A 446 -17.71 13.78 -15.38
CA ARG A 446 -16.35 14.28 -15.10
C ARG A 446 -16.34 15.50 -14.16
N CYS A 447 -17.30 16.43 -14.29
CA CYS A 447 -17.33 17.66 -13.49
C CYS A 447 -18.67 17.88 -12.77
N GLY A 448 -19.64 16.96 -12.89
CA GLY A 448 -20.96 17.09 -12.28
C GLY A 448 -21.90 18.12 -12.92
N GLY A 449 -21.44 18.85 -13.96
CA GLY A 449 -22.23 19.87 -14.65
C GLY A 449 -23.49 19.31 -15.32
N ARG A 450 -24.58 20.08 -15.37
CA ARG A 450 -25.87 19.68 -15.94
C ARG A 450 -26.20 20.37 -17.25
N SER A 451 -25.34 21.28 -17.73
CA SER A 451 -25.54 22.04 -18.96
C SER A 451 -24.75 21.42 -20.10
N PHE A 452 -25.46 21.11 -21.21
CA PHE A 452 -24.87 20.50 -22.40
C PHE A 452 -25.24 21.29 -23.64
N VAL A 453 -24.33 21.35 -24.61
CA VAL A 453 -24.50 22.02 -25.89
C VAL A 453 -24.40 20.96 -27.00
N LEU A 454 -25.36 20.97 -27.94
CA LEU A 454 -25.31 20.10 -29.13
C LEU A 454 -24.07 20.46 -29.97
N VAL A 455 -23.25 19.47 -30.27
CA VAL A 455 -22.11 19.61 -31.18
C VAL A 455 -22.61 19.23 -32.58
N SER A 456 -22.79 20.23 -33.46
CA SER A 456 -23.13 19.97 -34.87
C SER A 456 -22.01 19.16 -35.52
N ALA A 457 -22.37 18.13 -36.27
CA ALA A 457 -21.46 17.30 -37.06
C ALA A 457 -20.81 18.11 -38.18
N GLY A 458 -19.65 18.69 -37.92
CA GLY A 458 -18.98 19.55 -38.88
C GLY A 458 -17.58 19.99 -38.45
N GLU A 459 -16.80 19.12 -37.81
CA GLU A 459 -15.34 19.25 -37.78
C GLU A 459 -14.75 17.89 -37.33
N ALA A 460 -14.33 17.12 -38.30
CA ALA A 460 -13.45 15.97 -38.06
C ALA A 460 -12.14 16.55 -37.53
N THR A 461 -11.94 16.53 -36.21
CA THR A 461 -10.63 16.87 -35.61
C THR A 461 -9.62 15.90 -36.14
N ALA A 462 -8.60 16.44 -36.84
CA ALA A 462 -7.46 15.67 -37.32
C ALA A 462 -6.85 14.88 -36.15
N THR A 463 -6.77 13.58 -36.29
CA THR A 463 -6.11 12.72 -35.32
C THR A 463 -4.71 12.39 -35.84
N PHE A 464 -3.70 12.37 -34.95
CA PHE A 464 -2.35 11.94 -35.30
C PHE A 464 -1.97 10.70 -34.45
N PRO A 465 -1.17 9.79 -35.00
CA PRO A 465 -0.77 8.59 -34.28
C PRO A 465 0.27 8.91 -33.20
N CYS A 466 0.13 8.31 -32.02
CA CYS A 466 1.14 8.40 -30.97
C CYS A 466 2.48 7.83 -31.47
N PRO A 467 3.61 8.58 -31.36
CA PRO A 467 4.91 8.10 -31.85
C PRO A 467 5.45 6.88 -31.11
N ARG A 468 4.90 6.53 -29.95
CA ARG A 468 5.34 5.37 -29.15
C ARG A 468 4.47 4.12 -29.34
N CYS A 469 3.16 4.25 -29.52
CA CYS A 469 2.24 3.10 -29.54
C CYS A 469 1.22 3.14 -30.67
N SER A 470 1.35 4.10 -31.61
CA SER A 470 0.50 4.31 -32.80
C SER A 470 -1.00 4.48 -32.50
N ALA A 471 -1.40 4.69 -31.25
CA ALA A 471 -2.78 4.98 -30.91
C ALA A 471 -3.20 6.35 -31.51
N PRO A 472 -4.40 6.49 -32.14
CA PRO A 472 -4.87 7.76 -32.66
C PRO A 472 -5.15 8.73 -31.51
N LEU A 473 -4.61 9.95 -31.60
CA LEU A 473 -4.74 11.00 -30.60
C LEU A 473 -5.36 12.24 -31.24
N PRO A 474 -6.31 12.90 -30.55
CA PRO A 474 -6.81 14.21 -30.99
C PRO A 474 -5.68 15.26 -31.03
N GLU A 475 -5.74 16.17 -31.99
CA GLU A 475 -4.80 17.29 -32.08
C GLU A 475 -4.85 18.14 -30.79
N GLY A 476 -3.68 18.47 -30.23
CA GLY A 476 -3.57 19.17 -28.94
C GLY A 476 -3.51 18.26 -27.70
N SER A 477 -3.50 16.93 -27.84
CA SER A 477 -3.32 16.00 -26.72
C SER A 477 -1.95 16.18 -26.06
N ARG A 478 -1.90 16.45 -24.74
CA ARG A 478 -0.66 16.62 -23.97
C ARG A 478 -0.03 15.29 -23.56
N PHE A 479 -0.82 14.22 -23.48
CA PHE A 479 -0.37 12.87 -23.09
C PHE A 479 -1.09 11.81 -23.92
N CYS A 480 -0.41 10.73 -24.24
CA CYS A 480 -1.04 9.55 -24.83
C CYS A 480 -1.76 8.73 -23.74
N GLY A 481 -3.09 8.65 -23.80
CA GLY A 481 -3.90 7.91 -22.82
C GLY A 481 -3.64 6.39 -22.78
N ARG A 482 -2.95 5.83 -23.81
CA ARG A 482 -2.65 4.40 -23.91
C ARG A 482 -1.25 4.03 -23.35
N CYS A 483 -0.24 4.88 -23.56
CA CYS A 483 1.13 4.57 -23.17
C CYS A 483 1.79 5.62 -22.27
N GLY A 484 1.04 6.66 -21.82
CA GLY A 484 1.51 7.71 -20.93
C GLY A 484 2.55 8.68 -21.52
N LEU A 485 2.86 8.61 -22.84
CA LEU A 485 3.85 9.49 -23.46
C LEU A 485 3.41 10.96 -23.36
N ASN A 486 4.29 11.83 -22.82
CA ASN A 486 4.06 13.28 -22.77
C ASN A 486 4.33 13.90 -24.14
N MET A 487 3.33 14.60 -24.69
CA MET A 487 3.30 15.22 -26.02
C MET A 487 3.44 16.74 -25.95
N ALA A 488 3.73 17.33 -24.77
CA ALA A 488 3.85 18.78 -24.61
C ALA A 488 5.00 19.31 -25.49
N PRO A 489 4.78 20.38 -26.28
CA PRO A 489 5.84 20.98 -27.10
C PRO A 489 6.91 21.58 -26.18
N ARG A 490 8.16 21.18 -26.36
CA ARG A 490 9.30 21.90 -25.79
C ARG A 490 9.34 23.26 -26.49
N SER A 491 9.20 24.33 -25.76
CA SER A 491 9.32 25.71 -26.24
C SER A 491 10.73 25.91 -26.82
N GLY A 492 10.79 26.06 -28.14
CA GLY A 492 12.03 26.36 -28.90
C GLY A 492 11.72 26.33 -30.38
N ALA A 493 11.73 27.51 -31.00
CA ALA A 493 11.35 27.77 -32.38
C ALA A 493 12.11 26.93 -33.43
N GLY A 494 11.41 26.51 -34.50
CA GLY A 494 12.01 25.97 -35.71
C GLY A 494 11.02 25.17 -36.54
N ALA A 495 10.54 25.78 -37.62
CA ALA A 495 9.72 25.15 -38.64
C ALA A 495 10.41 23.90 -39.24
N PHE A 496 9.70 22.79 -39.30
CA PHE A 496 10.14 21.59 -40.01
C PHE A 496 9.28 21.33 -41.24
N ALA A 497 9.92 21.55 -42.41
CA ALA A 497 9.49 20.98 -43.68
C ALA A 497 9.82 19.47 -43.73
N PRO A 498 9.09 18.65 -44.51
CA PRO A 498 9.33 17.20 -44.55
C PRO A 498 10.66 16.91 -45.26
N ARG A 499 11.59 16.29 -44.57
CA ARG A 499 12.80 15.75 -45.17
C ARG A 499 12.68 14.24 -45.36
N SER A 500 12.91 13.85 -46.59
CA SER A 500 13.10 12.50 -47.10
C SER A 500 14.08 11.66 -46.26
N SER A 501 13.78 10.38 -46.18
CA SER A 501 14.58 9.32 -45.57
C SER A 501 16.04 9.35 -46.04
N GLN A 502 16.96 9.76 -45.16
CA GLN A 502 18.38 9.42 -45.31
C GLN A 502 18.75 8.52 -44.13
N VAL A 503 19.13 7.30 -44.46
CA VAL A 503 19.75 6.32 -43.59
C VAL A 503 21.09 6.90 -43.12
N LEU A 504 21.22 7.22 -41.85
CA LEU A 504 22.51 7.57 -41.23
C LEU A 504 23.33 6.30 -41.03
N PRO A 505 24.65 6.34 -41.28
CA PRO A 505 25.55 5.20 -41.07
C PRO A 505 25.62 4.86 -39.55
N PRO A 506 25.89 3.60 -39.19
CA PRO A 506 25.95 3.16 -37.79
C PRO A 506 27.07 3.93 -37.07
N GLN A 507 26.70 4.62 -35.98
CA GLN A 507 27.67 5.24 -35.08
C GLN A 507 28.49 4.14 -34.42
N ALA A 508 29.83 4.26 -34.46
CA ALA A 508 30.74 3.28 -33.89
C ALA A 508 30.48 3.07 -32.40
N GLU A 509 30.07 1.87 -32.02
CA GLU A 509 29.91 1.46 -30.64
C GLU A 509 31.29 1.35 -29.95
N ARG A 510 31.37 1.78 -28.69
CA ARG A 510 32.55 1.54 -27.83
C ARG A 510 32.42 0.21 -27.12
N VAL A 511 33.46 -0.61 -27.20
CA VAL A 511 33.51 -1.91 -26.55
C VAL A 511 34.33 -1.82 -25.26
N CYS A 512 33.77 -2.29 -24.15
CA CYS A 512 34.47 -2.33 -22.87
C CYS A 512 35.65 -3.30 -22.92
N ARG A 513 36.86 -2.81 -22.70
CA ARG A 513 38.12 -3.61 -22.76
C ARG A 513 38.18 -4.71 -21.69
N ARG A 514 37.37 -4.64 -20.63
CA ARG A 514 37.36 -5.60 -19.53
C ARG A 514 36.34 -6.74 -19.69
N CYS A 515 35.16 -6.49 -20.25
CA CYS A 515 34.10 -7.50 -20.33
C CYS A 515 33.48 -7.67 -21.72
N GLY A 516 33.95 -6.95 -22.75
CA GLY A 516 33.47 -7.07 -24.13
C GLY A 516 32.10 -6.49 -24.42
N GLY A 517 31.43 -5.83 -23.44
CA GLY A 517 30.10 -5.23 -23.63
C GLY A 517 30.18 -4.00 -24.54
N ALA A 518 29.30 -3.90 -25.56
CA ALA A 518 29.20 -2.77 -26.49
C ALA A 518 28.18 -1.74 -25.94
N TYR A 519 28.55 -0.45 -26.04
CA TYR A 519 27.77 0.68 -25.51
C TYR A 519 27.87 1.90 -26.45
N PRO A 520 26.85 2.77 -26.44
CA PRO A 520 26.88 4.03 -27.17
C PRO A 520 28.09 4.92 -26.79
N PRO A 521 28.61 5.76 -27.70
CA PRO A 521 29.86 6.51 -27.53
C PRO A 521 29.86 7.53 -26.36
N HIS A 522 28.68 7.91 -25.83
CA HIS A 522 28.53 8.85 -24.73
C HIS A 522 28.61 8.21 -23.35
N ILE A 523 28.68 6.89 -23.27
CA ILE A 523 28.76 6.16 -21.97
C ILE A 523 30.20 6.21 -21.45
N LYS A 524 30.36 6.72 -20.22
CA LYS A 524 31.66 6.89 -19.55
C LYS A 524 32.11 5.68 -18.74
N PHE A 525 31.16 4.85 -18.28
CA PHE A 525 31.44 3.67 -17.48
C PHE A 525 30.63 2.46 -17.99
N CYS A 526 31.26 1.30 -18.02
CA CYS A 526 30.62 0.06 -18.44
C CYS A 526 29.55 -0.39 -17.40
N GLY A 527 28.27 -0.45 -17.79
CA GLY A 527 27.17 -0.85 -16.93
C GLY A 527 27.24 -2.32 -16.45
N ARG A 528 28.14 -3.14 -17.03
CA ARG A 528 28.27 -4.56 -16.68
C ARG A 528 29.42 -4.84 -15.69
N CYS A 529 30.50 -4.07 -15.72
CA CYS A 529 31.68 -4.33 -14.88
C CYS A 529 32.27 -3.06 -14.23
N GLY A 530 31.61 -1.91 -14.34
CA GLY A 530 32.04 -0.63 -13.74
C GLY A 530 33.32 -0.02 -14.34
N ASN A 531 33.96 -0.62 -15.35
CA ASN A 531 35.20 -0.13 -15.91
C ASN A 531 35.00 1.19 -16.70
N SER A 532 35.95 2.14 -16.60
CA SER A 532 35.90 3.39 -17.36
C SER A 532 35.99 3.08 -18.87
N MET A 533 35.17 3.77 -19.66
CA MET A 533 35.07 3.68 -21.12
C MET A 533 35.75 4.87 -21.82
N THR A 534 36.46 5.70 -21.04
CA THR A 534 37.24 6.85 -21.58
C THR A 534 38.47 6.37 -22.28
#